data_fa6f0a3d0f204db43a5334f5caabb582
#
_entry.id   fa6f0a3d0f204db43a5334f5caabb582
#
_cell.length_a   1.000
_cell.length_b   1.000
_cell.length_c   1.000
_cell.angle_alpha   90.00
_cell.angle_beta   90.00
_cell.angle_gamma   90.00
#
_symmetry.space_group_name_H-M   'P 1'
#
loop_
_entity.id
_entity.type
_entity.pdbx_description
1 polymer ?
#
loop_
_entity_poly.entity_id
_entity_poly.type
_entity_poly.pdbx_seq_one_letter_code
_entity_poly.pdbx_strand_id
1 'polypeptide(L)'
;MEDREQVAVIGIACRLPRADSATELWDLLERGEDCVGKGEFPPARACDIQHVVDEVPEEEFNDPKAPFFTGSWFPSVDKCDAHFFNLPANVAKYIEPEQRVFLELVYELLEDAGCASKIQGTNTGVYVGHTFNKYLRILPEKTAPSISHGNHSPFIGGRVSYTFDLHGPGMMVCTGCSSSLLAVHLASQAILAEECTMAIAGGVSLDLLPLDCKSDIWNQLQITGK
;
A
#
# COMPACT_ATOMS: atom_id res chain seq x y z
N MET A 1 1.61 -5.42 40.24
CA MET A 1 1.48 -5.43 38.78
C MET A 1 2.33 -4.26 38.33
N GLU A 2 3.44 -4.53 37.66
CA GLU A 2 4.24 -3.45 37.08
C GLU A 2 3.35 -2.67 36.10
N ASP A 3 3.31 -1.34 36.25
CA ASP A 3 2.69 -0.45 35.27
C ASP A 3 3.41 -0.67 33.93
N ARG A 4 2.82 -1.47 33.08
CA ARG A 4 3.34 -1.63 31.71
C ARG A 4 3.00 -0.35 30.96
N GLU A 5 4.01 0.34 30.50
CA GLU A 5 3.85 1.45 29.58
C GLU A 5 3.01 0.99 28.38
N GLN A 6 2.03 1.81 28.01
CA GLN A 6 1.05 1.49 26.98
C GLN A 6 1.15 2.51 25.84
N VAL A 7 1.04 2.02 24.62
CA VAL A 7 0.95 2.86 23.43
C VAL A 7 -0.50 2.94 23.00
N ALA A 8 -1.02 4.15 22.83
CA ALA A 8 -2.37 4.39 22.37
C ALA A 8 -2.45 4.48 20.85
N VAL A 9 -3.44 3.85 20.25
CA VAL A 9 -3.83 4.11 18.86
C VAL A 9 -4.78 5.29 18.85
N ILE A 10 -4.39 6.38 18.19
CA ILE A 10 -5.13 7.64 18.17
C ILE A 10 -5.78 7.95 16.82
N GLY A 11 -5.50 7.18 15.79
CA GLY A 11 -6.11 7.30 14.47
C GLY A 11 -5.99 6.01 13.68
N ILE A 12 -6.95 5.76 12.80
CA ILE A 12 -7.00 4.62 11.89
C ILE A 12 -7.51 5.09 10.53
N ALA A 13 -6.79 4.73 9.46
CA ALA A 13 -7.27 4.86 8.10
C ALA A 13 -7.00 3.58 7.33
N CYS A 14 -7.90 3.21 6.44
CA CYS A 14 -7.71 2.09 5.54
C CYS A 14 -8.43 2.33 4.22
N ARG A 15 -7.87 1.76 3.16
CA ARG A 15 -8.48 1.71 1.85
C ARG A 15 -8.29 0.30 1.29
N LEU A 16 -9.39 -0.40 1.13
CA LEU A 16 -9.45 -1.79 0.70
C LEU A 16 -10.46 -1.90 -0.44
N PRO A 17 -10.39 -2.92 -1.28
CA PRO A 17 -11.44 -3.15 -2.27
C PRO A 17 -12.82 -3.20 -1.62
N ARG A 18 -13.74 -2.32 -2.04
CA ARG A 18 -15.12 -2.16 -1.53
C ARG A 18 -15.24 -1.57 -0.11
N ALA A 19 -14.13 -1.08 0.48
CA ALA A 19 -14.14 -0.37 1.76
C ALA A 19 -13.09 0.74 1.76
N ASP A 20 -13.55 1.98 1.78
CA ASP A 20 -12.68 3.18 1.80
C ASP A 20 -12.49 3.74 3.22
N SER A 21 -13.01 3.04 4.23
CA SER A 21 -12.88 3.43 5.63
C SER A 21 -12.89 2.21 6.56
N ALA A 22 -12.41 2.40 7.80
CA ALA A 22 -12.45 1.37 8.83
C ALA A 22 -13.89 0.92 9.16
N THR A 23 -14.84 1.83 9.12
CA THR A 23 -16.26 1.54 9.33
C THR A 23 -16.83 0.65 8.23
N GLU A 24 -16.57 1.01 6.97
CA GLU A 24 -17.01 0.17 5.83
C GLU A 24 -16.36 -1.20 5.83
N LEU A 25 -15.07 -1.28 6.20
CA LEU A 25 -14.40 -2.57 6.38
C LEU A 25 -15.10 -3.41 7.44
N TRP A 26 -15.43 -2.80 8.59
CA TRP A 26 -16.13 -3.51 9.66
C TRP A 26 -17.49 -4.04 9.19
N ASP A 27 -18.24 -3.22 8.49
CA ASP A 27 -19.54 -3.60 7.93
C ASP A 27 -19.43 -4.79 6.95
N LEU A 28 -18.39 -4.82 6.12
CA LEU A 28 -18.13 -5.97 5.24
C LEU A 28 -17.82 -7.25 6.03
N LEU A 29 -17.00 -7.14 7.06
CA LEU A 29 -16.62 -8.26 7.92
C LEU A 29 -17.84 -8.79 8.71
N GLU A 30 -18.65 -7.90 9.26
CA GLU A 30 -19.85 -8.26 10.02
C GLU A 30 -20.89 -8.97 9.15
N ARG A 31 -21.03 -8.56 7.90
CA ARG A 31 -21.90 -9.23 6.91
C ARG A 31 -21.30 -10.52 6.33
N GLY A 32 -20.03 -10.81 6.61
CA GLY A 32 -19.33 -11.96 6.04
C GLY A 32 -19.20 -11.90 4.52
N GLU A 33 -19.10 -10.70 3.95
CA GLU A 33 -19.00 -10.52 2.51
C GLU A 33 -17.63 -10.93 1.98
N ASP A 34 -17.64 -11.81 0.97
CA ASP A 34 -16.43 -12.15 0.20
C ASP A 34 -16.18 -11.06 -0.84
N CYS A 35 -15.07 -10.32 -0.66
CA CYS A 35 -14.63 -9.28 -1.56
C CYS A 35 -13.63 -9.76 -2.62
N VAL A 36 -13.24 -11.03 -2.57
CA VAL A 36 -12.40 -11.66 -3.59
C VAL A 36 -13.26 -11.99 -4.79
N GLY A 37 -13.23 -11.16 -5.82
CA GLY A 37 -13.97 -11.37 -7.05
C GLY A 37 -13.38 -12.53 -7.84
N LYS A 38 -14.25 -13.39 -8.37
CA LYS A 38 -13.93 -14.23 -9.51
C LYS A 38 -14.18 -13.36 -10.74
N GLY A 39 -13.17 -12.71 -11.25
CA GLY A 39 -13.53 -11.96 -12.36
C GLY A 39 -12.57 -10.92 -12.89
N GLU A 40 -13.08 -10.11 -13.63
CA GLU A 40 -12.47 -9.22 -14.57
C GLU A 40 -11.55 -8.24 -13.88
N PHE A 41 -10.30 -8.22 -14.34
CA PHE A 41 -9.40 -7.10 -14.07
C PHE A 41 -10.10 -5.80 -14.53
N PRO A 42 -10.04 -4.71 -13.75
CA PRO A 42 -10.79 -3.50 -14.07
C PRO A 42 -10.54 -3.01 -15.49
N PRO A 43 -11.57 -2.86 -16.34
CA PRO A 43 -11.39 -2.45 -17.75
C PRO A 43 -10.65 -1.12 -17.90
N ALA A 44 -10.82 -0.20 -16.95
CA ALA A 44 -10.11 1.08 -16.91
C ALA A 44 -8.58 0.93 -16.76
N ARG A 45 -8.12 -0.23 -16.30
CA ARG A 45 -6.69 -0.54 -16.07
C ARG A 45 -6.11 -1.47 -17.13
N ALA A 46 -6.92 -1.94 -18.08
CA ALA A 46 -6.47 -2.91 -19.09
C ALA A 46 -5.32 -2.38 -19.97
N CYS A 47 -5.28 -1.09 -20.24
CA CYS A 47 -4.20 -0.46 -21.02
C CYS A 47 -2.83 -0.53 -20.32
N ASP A 48 -2.80 -0.59 -18.99
CA ASP A 48 -1.57 -0.60 -18.21
C ASP A 48 -0.81 -1.93 -18.31
N ILE A 49 -1.52 -2.99 -18.74
CA ILE A 49 -1.02 -4.36 -18.75
C ILE A 49 -0.85 -4.95 -20.16
N GLN A 50 -1.18 -4.22 -21.20
CA GLN A 50 -1.20 -4.77 -22.56
C GLN A 50 0.14 -5.43 -22.95
N HIS A 51 1.26 -4.78 -22.63
CA HIS A 51 2.59 -5.30 -22.93
C HIS A 51 2.97 -6.54 -22.09
N VAL A 52 2.31 -6.72 -20.93
CA VAL A 52 2.51 -7.89 -20.06
C VAL A 52 1.60 -9.04 -20.50
N VAL A 53 0.41 -8.71 -21.00
CA VAL A 53 -0.54 -9.66 -21.54
C VAL A 53 0.00 -10.35 -22.79
N ASP A 54 0.76 -9.62 -23.61
CA ASP A 54 1.38 -10.17 -24.83
C ASP A 54 2.40 -11.28 -24.53
N GLU A 55 2.89 -11.38 -23.29
CA GLU A 55 3.79 -12.45 -22.83
C GLU A 55 3.02 -13.69 -22.30
N VAL A 56 1.68 -13.60 -22.15
CA VAL A 56 0.84 -14.70 -21.67
C VAL A 56 0.20 -15.40 -22.86
N PRO A 57 0.24 -16.74 -22.94
CA PRO A 57 -0.47 -17.46 -24.00
C PRO A 57 -1.96 -17.06 -24.03
N GLU A 58 -2.48 -16.77 -25.21
CA GLU A 58 -3.85 -16.30 -25.40
C GLU A 58 -4.89 -17.27 -24.81
N GLU A 59 -4.59 -18.56 -24.84
CA GLU A 59 -5.42 -19.63 -24.26
C GLU A 59 -5.52 -19.50 -22.73
N GLU A 60 -4.44 -19.08 -22.06
CA GLU A 60 -4.43 -18.87 -20.60
C GLU A 60 -5.09 -17.53 -20.23
N PHE A 61 -4.93 -16.51 -21.07
CA PHE A 61 -5.49 -15.18 -20.81
C PHE A 61 -7.02 -15.16 -20.94
N ASN A 62 -7.56 -15.93 -21.88
CA ASN A 62 -9.00 -15.98 -22.14
C ASN A 62 -9.74 -17.03 -21.29
N ASP A 63 -9.05 -17.79 -20.43
CA ASP A 63 -9.72 -18.71 -19.52
C ASP A 63 -10.25 -17.96 -18.28
N PRO A 64 -11.59 -17.80 -18.13
CA PRO A 64 -12.17 -17.12 -16.97
C PRO A 64 -11.95 -17.87 -15.64
N LYS A 65 -11.42 -19.09 -15.71
CA LYS A 65 -11.05 -19.89 -14.53
C LYS A 65 -9.58 -19.79 -14.19
N ALA A 66 -8.81 -19.08 -15.01
CA ALA A 66 -7.40 -18.89 -14.73
C ALA A 66 -7.20 -18.20 -13.37
N PRO A 67 -6.33 -18.73 -12.50
CA PRO A 67 -6.17 -18.23 -11.13
C PRO A 67 -5.72 -16.78 -11.05
N PHE A 68 -5.13 -16.21 -12.08
CA PHE A 68 -4.69 -14.82 -12.11
C PHE A 68 -5.82 -13.78 -12.23
N PHE A 69 -7.07 -14.22 -12.48
CA PHE A 69 -8.25 -13.36 -12.43
C PHE A 69 -8.96 -13.40 -11.08
N THR A 70 -8.43 -14.12 -10.11
CA THR A 70 -9.00 -14.18 -8.76
C THR A 70 -8.29 -13.17 -7.87
N GLY A 71 -8.97 -12.14 -7.45
CA GLY A 71 -8.39 -11.10 -6.61
C GLY A 71 -9.39 -10.02 -6.26
N SER A 72 -8.95 -9.07 -5.48
CA SER A 72 -9.70 -7.87 -5.16
C SER A 72 -8.97 -6.65 -5.70
N TRP A 73 -9.62 -5.95 -6.60
CA TRP A 73 -9.00 -4.88 -7.38
C TRP A 73 -9.57 -3.52 -7.04
N PHE A 74 -8.70 -2.54 -6.91
CA PHE A 74 -9.14 -1.14 -6.98
C PHE A 74 -9.52 -0.78 -8.42
N PRO A 75 -10.63 -0.08 -8.63
CA PRO A 75 -11.06 0.32 -9.96
C PRO A 75 -10.10 1.32 -10.63
N SER A 76 -9.35 2.06 -9.83
CA SER A 76 -8.40 3.08 -10.28
C SER A 76 -7.26 3.18 -9.28
N VAL A 77 -6.02 3.24 -9.78
CA VAL A 77 -4.79 3.42 -9.00
C VAL A 77 -3.90 4.52 -9.59
N ASP A 78 -4.39 5.20 -10.63
CA ASP A 78 -3.67 6.23 -11.39
C ASP A 78 -3.85 7.64 -10.84
N LYS A 79 -4.86 7.84 -9.98
CA LYS A 79 -5.20 9.15 -9.42
C LYS A 79 -4.35 9.48 -8.19
N CYS A 80 -4.05 10.76 -8.04
CA CYS A 80 -3.40 11.34 -6.86
C CYS A 80 -3.59 12.85 -6.91
N ASP A 81 -3.86 13.47 -5.77
CA ASP A 81 -3.81 14.93 -5.67
C ASP A 81 -2.36 15.42 -5.58
N ALA A 82 -1.70 15.42 -6.75
CA ALA A 82 -0.32 15.83 -6.86
C ALA A 82 -0.08 17.28 -6.42
N HIS A 83 -1.08 18.15 -6.61
CA HIS A 83 -1.00 19.56 -6.21
C HIS A 83 -1.01 19.68 -4.68
N PHE A 84 -1.92 18.99 -4.02
CA PHE A 84 -2.02 18.97 -2.55
C PHE A 84 -0.70 18.51 -1.90
N PHE A 85 -0.11 17.43 -2.41
CA PHE A 85 1.15 16.88 -1.89
C PHE A 85 2.41 17.56 -2.44
N ASN A 86 2.26 18.69 -3.15
CA ASN A 86 3.36 19.42 -3.76
C ASN A 86 4.28 18.54 -4.63
N LEU A 87 3.70 17.59 -5.35
CA LEU A 87 4.39 16.71 -6.27
C LEU A 87 4.41 17.33 -7.67
N PRO A 88 5.58 17.55 -8.30
CA PRO A 88 5.64 18.02 -9.67
C PRO A 88 4.91 17.07 -10.62
N ALA A 89 4.05 17.58 -11.49
CA ALA A 89 3.20 16.77 -12.37
C ALA A 89 4.00 15.80 -13.27
N ASN A 90 5.21 16.20 -13.70
CA ASN A 90 6.11 15.36 -14.49
C ASN A 90 6.73 14.20 -13.67
N VAL A 91 6.72 14.30 -12.35
CA VAL A 91 7.18 13.25 -11.42
C VAL A 91 6.01 12.40 -10.94
N ALA A 92 4.89 13.04 -10.56
CA ALA A 92 3.72 12.39 -10.00
C ALA A 92 3.19 11.23 -10.86
N LYS A 93 3.19 11.39 -12.18
CA LYS A 93 2.73 10.35 -13.12
C LYS A 93 3.58 9.08 -13.12
N TYR A 94 4.83 9.17 -12.63
CA TYR A 94 5.77 8.05 -12.58
C TYR A 94 6.01 7.53 -11.16
N ILE A 95 5.41 8.14 -10.15
CA ILE A 95 5.48 7.63 -8.78
C ILE A 95 4.63 6.36 -8.69
N GLU A 96 5.19 5.35 -8.09
CA GLU A 96 4.50 4.09 -7.79
C GLU A 96 3.13 4.33 -7.15
N PRO A 97 2.07 3.68 -7.66
CA PRO A 97 0.72 3.83 -7.11
C PRO A 97 0.63 3.58 -5.60
N GLU A 98 1.37 2.62 -5.07
CA GLU A 98 1.41 2.33 -3.63
C GLU A 98 1.93 3.51 -2.81
N GLN A 99 2.94 4.23 -3.31
CA GLN A 99 3.44 5.44 -2.64
C GLN A 99 2.39 6.56 -2.63
N ARG A 100 1.62 6.70 -3.71
CA ARG A 100 0.58 7.74 -3.84
C ARG A 100 -0.60 7.44 -2.92
N VAL A 101 -1.11 6.21 -2.96
CA VAL A 101 -2.21 5.76 -2.09
C VAL A 101 -1.81 5.85 -0.62
N PHE A 102 -0.57 5.48 -0.29
CA PHE A 102 -0.10 5.56 1.08
C PHE A 102 0.01 7.00 1.60
N LEU A 103 0.42 7.96 0.76
CA LEU A 103 0.40 9.39 1.12
C LEU A 103 -1.01 9.89 1.44
N GLU A 104 -1.99 9.54 0.61
CA GLU A 104 -3.38 9.92 0.84
C GLU A 104 -3.91 9.30 2.13
N LEU A 105 -3.66 8.00 2.35
CA LEU A 105 -4.06 7.32 3.58
C LEU A 105 -3.41 7.91 4.83
N VAL A 106 -2.15 8.32 4.75
CA VAL A 106 -1.50 8.99 5.89
C VAL A 106 -2.17 10.32 6.19
N TYR A 107 -2.60 11.08 5.17
CA TYR A 107 -3.33 12.32 5.41
C TYR A 107 -4.68 12.05 6.08
N GLU A 108 -5.46 11.08 5.58
CA GLU A 108 -6.73 10.64 6.19
C GLU A 108 -6.53 10.17 7.63
N LEU A 109 -5.47 9.40 7.90
CA LEU A 109 -5.06 8.99 9.25
C LEU A 109 -4.81 10.16 10.18
N LEU A 110 -4.09 11.19 9.70
CA LEU A 110 -3.78 12.39 10.48
C LEU A 110 -5.03 13.24 10.76
N GLU A 111 -5.99 13.24 9.84
CA GLU A 111 -7.29 13.88 10.05
C GLU A 111 -8.11 13.13 11.11
N ASP A 112 -8.19 11.79 11.01
CA ASP A 112 -8.87 10.94 12.01
C ASP A 112 -8.25 11.11 13.41
N ALA A 113 -6.93 11.17 13.50
CA ALA A 113 -6.20 11.44 14.74
C ALA A 113 -6.33 12.89 15.25
N GLY A 114 -6.92 13.80 14.47
CA GLY A 114 -7.04 15.22 14.81
C GLY A 114 -5.70 15.98 14.89
N CYS A 115 -4.65 15.48 14.24
CA CYS A 115 -3.31 16.05 14.31
C CYS A 115 -2.75 16.58 12.97
N ALA A 116 -3.50 16.52 11.87
CA ALA A 116 -3.06 16.91 10.54
C ALA A 116 -2.43 18.32 10.48
N SER A 117 -2.97 19.29 11.22
CA SER A 117 -2.45 20.67 11.25
C SER A 117 -1.22 20.86 12.18
N LYS A 118 -0.83 19.86 12.96
CA LYS A 118 0.19 19.97 14.00
C LYS A 118 1.35 18.99 13.83
N ILE A 119 1.31 18.16 12.78
CA ILE A 119 2.26 17.07 12.60
C ILE A 119 3.62 17.54 12.09
N GLN A 120 3.68 18.66 11.36
CA GLN A 120 4.90 19.16 10.75
C GLN A 120 5.96 19.51 11.81
N GLY A 121 7.21 19.18 11.53
CA GLY A 121 8.35 19.42 12.40
C GLY A 121 8.40 18.53 13.64
N THR A 122 7.53 17.55 13.76
CA THR A 122 7.49 16.68 14.95
C THR A 122 8.44 15.49 14.85
N ASN A 123 8.84 14.96 16.02
CA ASN A 123 9.58 13.71 16.13
C ASN A 123 8.63 12.50 15.96
N THR A 124 8.01 12.40 14.76
CA THR A 124 7.12 11.31 14.39
C THR A 124 7.82 10.30 13.52
N GLY A 125 7.81 9.03 13.93
CA GLY A 125 8.36 7.91 13.15
C GLY A 125 7.41 7.41 12.07
N VAL A 126 7.95 6.79 11.00
CA VAL A 126 7.19 6.20 9.90
C VAL A 126 7.67 4.77 9.63
N TYR A 127 6.80 3.80 9.86
CA TYR A 127 7.09 2.37 9.73
C TYR A 127 6.14 1.73 8.73
N VAL A 128 6.65 1.33 7.56
CA VAL A 128 5.81 0.87 6.44
C VAL A 128 6.12 -0.56 6.05
N GLY A 129 5.15 -1.43 6.18
CA GLY A 129 5.20 -2.79 5.63
C GLY A 129 5.00 -2.78 4.12
N HIS A 130 5.99 -3.25 3.38
CA HIS A 130 5.92 -3.38 1.93
C HIS A 130 6.81 -4.53 1.46
N THR A 131 6.40 -5.29 0.45
CA THR A 131 7.13 -6.49 0.01
C THR A 131 7.76 -6.34 -1.36
N PHE A 132 6.97 -6.10 -2.39
CA PHE A 132 7.43 -6.13 -3.78
C PHE A 132 7.03 -4.86 -4.52
N ASN A 133 7.99 -4.23 -5.18
CA ASN A 133 7.71 -3.15 -6.10
C ASN A 133 7.41 -3.71 -7.50
N LYS A 134 6.14 -3.88 -7.78
CA LYS A 134 5.65 -4.38 -9.07
C LYS A 134 5.68 -3.30 -10.16
N TYR A 135 5.60 -2.04 -9.76
CA TYR A 135 5.51 -0.91 -10.67
C TYR A 135 6.79 -0.72 -11.52
N LEU A 136 7.96 -1.06 -10.99
CA LEU A 136 9.22 -1.01 -11.74
C LEU A 136 9.20 -1.90 -13.00
N ARG A 137 8.35 -2.93 -13.03
CA ARG A 137 8.18 -3.82 -14.20
C ARG A 137 7.29 -3.20 -15.27
N ILE A 138 6.48 -2.21 -14.91
CA ILE A 138 5.51 -1.55 -15.80
C ILE A 138 6.08 -0.23 -16.35
N LEU A 139 7.08 0.34 -15.67
CA LEU A 139 7.69 1.58 -16.11
C LEU A 139 8.34 1.43 -17.50
N PRO A 140 8.17 2.42 -18.37
CA PRO A 140 8.83 2.42 -19.67
C PRO A 140 10.36 2.26 -19.53
N GLU A 141 10.99 1.47 -20.41
CA GLU A 141 12.45 1.25 -20.41
C GLU A 141 13.28 2.54 -20.45
N LYS A 142 12.73 3.60 -21.08
CA LYS A 142 13.39 4.92 -21.18
C LYS A 142 13.08 5.86 -20.02
N THR A 143 12.54 5.33 -18.90
CA THR A 143 12.30 6.15 -17.71
C THR A 143 13.64 6.67 -17.15
N ALA A 144 13.68 7.97 -16.85
CA ALA A 144 14.91 8.59 -16.32
C ALA A 144 15.37 7.87 -15.04
N PRO A 145 16.68 7.61 -14.86
CA PRO A 145 17.21 6.88 -13.70
C PRO A 145 16.76 7.46 -12.35
N SER A 146 16.65 8.79 -12.24
CA SER A 146 16.17 9.45 -11.02
C SER A 146 14.73 9.11 -10.68
N ILE A 147 13.86 8.94 -11.68
CA ILE A 147 12.46 8.54 -11.51
C ILE A 147 12.39 7.07 -11.11
N SER A 148 13.13 6.21 -11.81
CA SER A 148 13.23 4.80 -11.46
C SER A 148 13.73 4.62 -10.02
N HIS A 149 14.78 5.36 -9.64
CA HIS A 149 15.35 5.31 -8.30
C HIS A 149 14.34 5.73 -7.22
N GLY A 150 13.56 6.78 -7.45
CA GLY A 150 12.52 7.26 -6.52
C GLY A 150 11.35 6.29 -6.31
N ASN A 151 11.28 5.22 -7.10
CA ASN A 151 10.26 4.17 -6.98
C ASN A 151 10.73 2.92 -6.20
N HIS A 152 11.95 2.89 -5.68
CA HIS A 152 12.35 1.80 -4.80
C HIS A 152 11.59 1.84 -3.46
N SER A 153 11.28 0.67 -2.95
CA SER A 153 10.44 0.48 -1.75
C SER A 153 10.82 1.32 -0.52
N PRO A 154 12.11 1.58 -0.20
CA PRO A 154 12.47 2.43 0.94
C PRO A 154 11.94 3.86 0.85
N PHE A 155 11.63 4.34 -0.35
CA PHE A 155 11.12 5.70 -0.53
C PHE A 155 9.66 5.89 -0.12
N ILE A 156 8.89 4.82 0.12
CA ILE A 156 7.50 4.92 0.59
C ILE A 156 7.44 5.71 1.90
N GLY A 157 8.16 5.24 2.93
CA GLY A 157 8.23 5.93 4.22
C GLY A 157 8.94 7.28 4.14
N GLY A 158 10.05 7.36 3.40
CA GLY A 158 10.79 8.59 3.21
C GLY A 158 9.97 9.70 2.54
N ARG A 159 9.09 9.35 1.61
CA ARG A 159 8.18 10.32 0.96
C ARG A 159 7.16 10.86 1.96
N VAL A 160 6.61 10.02 2.83
CA VAL A 160 5.72 10.45 3.93
C VAL A 160 6.46 11.42 4.83
N SER A 161 7.64 11.03 5.34
CA SER A 161 8.44 11.89 6.22
C SER A 161 8.76 13.23 5.57
N TYR A 162 9.15 13.23 4.29
CA TYR A 162 9.43 14.47 3.54
C TYR A 162 8.19 15.34 3.34
N THR A 163 7.07 14.73 2.94
CA THR A 163 5.83 15.47 2.62
C THR A 163 5.23 16.15 3.85
N PHE A 164 5.28 15.47 5.00
CA PHE A 164 4.71 15.98 6.25
C PHE A 164 5.76 16.57 7.20
N ASP A 165 7.02 16.71 6.76
CA ASP A 165 8.13 17.26 7.55
C ASP A 165 8.28 16.52 8.90
N LEU A 166 8.40 15.18 8.85
CA LEU A 166 8.53 14.32 10.02
C LEU A 166 10.01 14.01 10.28
N HIS A 167 10.44 14.12 11.55
CA HIS A 167 11.84 14.03 11.93
C HIS A 167 12.19 12.75 12.72
N GLY A 168 11.22 11.89 12.98
CA GLY A 168 11.45 10.61 13.65
C GLY A 168 12.05 9.53 12.73
N PRO A 169 12.33 8.35 13.28
CA PRO A 169 12.84 7.22 12.50
C PRO A 169 11.91 6.84 11.34
N GLY A 170 12.48 6.55 10.17
CA GLY A 170 11.71 6.09 9.01
C GLY A 170 12.28 4.79 8.46
N MET A 171 11.43 3.76 8.34
CA MET A 171 11.88 2.50 7.77
C MET A 171 10.79 1.77 6.99
N MET A 172 11.24 1.02 5.98
CA MET A 172 10.45 0.02 5.29
C MET A 172 10.74 -1.36 5.91
N VAL A 173 9.67 -2.09 6.21
CA VAL A 173 9.70 -3.41 6.83
C VAL A 173 9.26 -4.45 5.81
N CYS A 174 10.10 -5.45 5.55
CA CYS A 174 9.81 -6.52 4.60
C CYS A 174 10.01 -7.89 5.26
N THR A 175 8.90 -8.53 5.62
CA THR A 175 8.85 -9.89 6.17
C THR A 175 7.71 -10.71 5.55
N GLY A 176 7.46 -10.46 4.26
CA GLY A 176 6.33 -11.09 3.56
C GLY A 176 4.98 -10.66 4.12
N CYS A 177 4.07 -11.59 4.30
CA CYS A 177 2.69 -11.31 4.75
C CYS A 177 2.60 -10.67 6.15
N SER A 178 3.65 -10.75 6.96
CA SER A 178 3.68 -10.18 8.31
C SER A 178 4.25 -8.75 8.38
N SER A 179 4.61 -8.15 7.24
CA SER A 179 5.33 -6.87 7.19
C SER A 179 4.60 -5.74 7.93
N SER A 180 3.30 -5.58 7.71
CA SER A 180 2.52 -4.51 8.33
C SER A 180 2.36 -4.70 9.84
N LEU A 181 2.17 -5.92 10.31
CA LEU A 181 2.06 -6.20 11.75
C LEU A 181 3.40 -5.98 12.45
N LEU A 182 4.51 -6.36 11.81
CA LEU A 182 5.84 -6.09 12.33
C LEU A 182 6.14 -4.58 12.33
N ALA A 183 5.67 -3.83 11.34
CA ALA A 183 5.79 -2.36 11.33
C ALA A 183 5.10 -1.73 12.55
N VAL A 184 3.90 -2.18 12.93
CA VAL A 184 3.19 -1.74 14.13
C VAL A 184 3.98 -2.09 15.40
N HIS A 185 4.56 -3.30 15.47
CA HIS A 185 5.39 -3.70 16.61
C HIS A 185 6.63 -2.80 16.74
N LEU A 186 7.37 -2.58 15.67
CA LEU A 186 8.56 -1.73 15.67
C LEU A 186 8.25 -0.27 16.03
N ALA A 187 7.14 0.26 15.51
CA ALA A 187 6.66 1.59 15.85
C ALA A 187 6.36 1.72 17.35
N SER A 188 5.68 0.71 17.93
CA SER A 188 5.39 0.66 19.35
C SER A 188 6.67 0.61 20.19
N GLN A 189 7.66 -0.20 19.78
CA GLN A 189 8.94 -0.28 20.45
C GLN A 189 9.70 1.04 20.40
N ALA A 190 9.70 1.74 19.27
CA ALA A 190 10.36 3.03 19.12
C ALA A 190 9.75 4.12 20.02
N ILE A 191 8.41 4.11 20.20
CA ILE A 191 7.75 5.02 21.15
C ILE A 191 8.17 4.69 22.60
N LEU A 192 8.13 3.40 22.97
CA LEU A 192 8.53 2.96 24.32
C LEU A 192 10.01 3.20 24.62
N ALA A 193 10.85 3.18 23.60
CA ALA A 193 12.29 3.51 23.71
C ALA A 193 12.58 5.02 23.61
N GLU A 194 11.53 5.87 23.53
CA GLU A 194 11.65 7.34 23.39
C GLU A 194 12.41 7.80 22.11
N GLU A 195 12.55 6.92 21.11
CA GLU A 195 13.13 7.28 19.80
C GLU A 195 12.24 8.23 19.01
N CYS A 196 10.92 8.15 19.21
CA CYS A 196 9.94 9.08 18.70
C CYS A 196 8.78 9.27 19.67
N THR A 197 8.08 10.40 19.54
CA THR A 197 6.92 10.73 20.41
C THR A 197 5.61 10.23 19.87
N MET A 198 5.56 9.95 18.57
CA MET A 198 4.42 9.41 17.84
C MET A 198 4.95 8.60 16.65
N ALA A 199 4.17 7.65 16.16
CA ALA A 199 4.54 6.88 15.00
C ALA A 199 3.35 6.60 14.09
N ILE A 200 3.58 6.64 12.79
CA ILE A 200 2.70 6.17 11.73
C ILE A 200 3.16 4.76 11.38
N ALA A 201 2.28 3.78 11.49
CA ALA A 201 2.59 2.40 11.18
C ALA A 201 1.49 1.75 10.35
N GLY A 202 1.87 0.99 9.33
CA GLY A 202 0.91 0.30 8.50
C GLY A 202 1.56 -0.47 7.38
N GLY A 203 0.78 -0.84 6.37
CA GLY A 203 1.27 -1.52 5.18
C GLY A 203 0.49 -1.13 3.94
N VAL A 204 1.13 -1.29 2.80
CA VAL A 204 0.53 -1.09 1.49
C VAL A 204 0.93 -2.21 0.55
N SER A 205 -0.05 -2.72 -0.18
CA SER A 205 0.15 -3.69 -1.26
C SER A 205 -0.97 -3.57 -2.27
N LEU A 206 -0.61 -3.28 -3.51
CA LEU A 206 -1.56 -3.21 -4.63
C LEU A 206 -1.18 -4.24 -5.68
N ASP A 207 -2.17 -5.01 -6.12
CA ASP A 207 -1.99 -5.86 -7.28
C ASP A 207 -2.16 -5.00 -8.54
N LEU A 208 -1.04 -4.67 -9.16
CA LEU A 208 -1.00 -3.85 -10.36
C LEU A 208 -1.21 -4.67 -11.62
N LEU A 209 -0.84 -5.94 -11.59
CA LEU A 209 -0.86 -6.86 -12.72
C LEU A 209 -1.63 -8.14 -12.37
N PRO A 210 -2.45 -8.67 -13.26
CA PRO A 210 -3.17 -9.93 -13.03
C PRO A 210 -2.24 -11.14 -12.90
N LEU A 211 -1.00 -11.04 -13.38
CA LEU A 211 0.00 -12.12 -13.35
C LEU A 211 0.69 -12.32 -12.00
N ASP A 212 0.57 -11.37 -11.10
CA ASP A 212 1.20 -11.45 -9.79
C ASP A 212 0.60 -12.56 -8.90
N CYS A 213 -0.56 -13.08 -9.29
CA CYS A 213 -1.24 -14.19 -8.63
C CYS A 213 -0.74 -15.59 -9.07
N LYS A 214 0.19 -15.66 -10.03
CA LYS A 214 0.70 -16.93 -10.60
C LYS A 214 1.74 -17.67 -9.77
N SER A 215 2.05 -17.25 -8.54
CA SER A 215 2.99 -18.04 -7.76
C SER A 215 2.35 -19.37 -7.35
N ASP A 216 3.08 -20.47 -7.48
CA ASP A 216 2.65 -21.83 -7.08
C ASP A 216 2.16 -21.87 -5.61
N ILE A 217 2.64 -20.95 -4.79
CA ILE A 217 2.22 -20.77 -3.40
C ILE A 217 0.73 -20.37 -3.32
N TRP A 218 0.28 -19.46 -4.18
CA TRP A 218 -1.13 -19.04 -4.21
C TRP A 218 -2.05 -20.15 -4.69
N ASN A 219 -1.61 -20.94 -5.67
CA ASN A 219 -2.36 -22.10 -6.13
C ASN A 219 -2.49 -23.15 -5.02
N GLN A 220 -1.46 -23.35 -4.20
CA GLN A 220 -1.49 -24.27 -3.06
C GLN A 220 -2.39 -23.75 -1.92
N LEU A 221 -2.41 -22.45 -1.66
CA LEU A 221 -3.26 -21.85 -0.62
C LEU A 221 -4.74 -21.82 -1.01
N GLN A 222 -5.06 -21.70 -2.30
CA GLN A 222 -6.45 -21.73 -2.78
C GLN A 222 -7.04 -23.16 -2.80
N ILE A 223 -6.21 -24.19 -2.92
CA ILE A 223 -6.66 -25.60 -2.92
C ILE A 223 -7.10 -26.06 -1.53
N THR A 224 -6.64 -25.41 -0.47
CA THR A 224 -6.96 -25.79 0.92
C THR A 224 -8.20 -25.11 1.50
N GLY A 225 -8.81 -24.19 0.77
CA GLY A 225 -10.07 -23.52 1.14
C GLY A 225 -11.30 -24.36 0.82
N LYS A 226 -11.51 -25.48 1.54
CA LYS A 226 -12.78 -26.19 1.64
C LYS A 226 -13.32 -26.04 3.05
#